data_a4d6f5e7d0cac6c20c828a1dc7827794
#
_entry.id   a4d6f5e7d0cac6c20c828a1dc7827794
#
_cell.length_a   1.000
_cell.length_b   1.000
_cell.length_c   1.000
_cell.angle_alpha   90.00
_cell.angle_beta   90.00
_cell.angle_gamma   90.00
#
_symmetry.space_group_name_H-M   'P 1'
#
loop_
_entity.id
_entity.type
_entity.pdbx_description
1 polymer ?
#
loop_
_entity_poly.entity_id
_entity_poly.type
_entity_poly.pdbx_seq_one_letter_code
_entity_poly.pdbx_strand_id
1 'polypeptide(L)'
;MFDFELDRAVAWINDGGFSSVALQLPEGLKVRAAEVSDFLHSSTGAEIIVVGYPCYGACDLFDYKGVADALIHYGHSPIPSMGDDPNVMYVESRSDATVDPSVMDSLASLPQRVGLLATVQYLGLIPSVKGMLEKSGRTALVGKGDRRICHPGQVLGCNCTAAESISDEVDAFLFIGEGDFHPLAAAFGMQKPVLVLNPVTGEVRSMAETRDRILRRRFAAIQRASAANSFLVIQCSKAGQNRSAEADLMVRKLREHGKTAYKVILEEITPMSLMAYRVDAFVNTACPRIAMDDSARYDRPMLTIPEAEIVLGERTWDGYVFDQIRSDR
;
A
#
# COMPACT_ATOMS: atom_id res chain seq x y z
N MET A 1 -1.89 -21.54 -3.36
CA MET A 1 -1.06 -21.43 -2.13
C MET A 1 -0.04 -20.32 -2.38
N PHE A 2 0.53 -19.70 -1.33
CA PHE A 2 1.59 -18.69 -1.52
C PHE A 2 2.97 -19.39 -1.48
N ASP A 3 3.86 -19.00 -2.41
CA ASP A 3 5.22 -19.54 -2.49
C ASP A 3 6.14 -18.80 -1.49
N PHE A 4 6.77 -19.56 -0.60
CA PHE A 4 7.73 -19.04 0.37
C PHE A 4 9.18 -19.11 -0.12
N GLU A 5 9.42 -19.62 -1.33
CA GLU A 5 10.74 -19.71 -1.96
C GLU A 5 11.82 -20.26 -0.98
N LEU A 6 11.47 -21.29 -0.20
CA LEU A 6 12.31 -21.77 0.90
C LEU A 6 13.71 -22.23 0.46
N ASP A 7 13.82 -22.91 -0.68
CA ASP A 7 15.11 -23.36 -1.21
C ASP A 7 16.01 -22.17 -1.59
N ARG A 8 15.40 -21.10 -2.15
CA ARG A 8 16.12 -19.86 -2.45
C ARG A 8 16.59 -19.15 -1.18
N ALA A 9 15.76 -19.15 -0.14
CA ALA A 9 16.11 -18.57 1.16
C ALA A 9 17.28 -19.35 1.81
N VAL A 10 17.25 -20.68 1.77
CA VAL A 10 18.35 -21.53 2.27
C VAL A 10 19.66 -21.25 1.52
N ALA A 11 19.61 -21.20 0.17
CA ALA A 11 20.79 -20.88 -0.63
C ALA A 11 21.38 -19.52 -0.25
N TRP A 12 20.51 -18.49 -0.16
CA TRP A 12 20.92 -17.12 0.18
C TRP A 12 21.53 -17.01 1.59
N ILE A 13 20.98 -17.71 2.60
CA ILE A 13 21.55 -17.75 3.97
C ILE A 13 22.95 -18.36 3.94
N ASN A 14 23.11 -19.52 3.25
CA ASN A 14 24.38 -20.22 3.18
C ASN A 14 25.44 -19.43 2.40
N ASP A 15 25.06 -18.84 1.26
CA ASP A 15 25.97 -18.03 0.42
C ASP A 15 26.44 -16.76 1.13
N GLY A 16 25.57 -16.15 1.93
CA GLY A 16 25.88 -15.00 2.77
C GLY A 16 26.68 -15.35 4.03
N GLY A 17 26.73 -16.61 4.41
CA GLY A 17 27.37 -17.05 5.66
C GLY A 17 26.71 -16.48 6.92
N PHE A 18 25.41 -16.20 6.87
CA PHE A 18 24.68 -15.59 7.97
C PHE A 18 24.45 -16.60 9.11
N SER A 19 24.82 -16.21 10.32
CA SER A 19 24.64 -17.01 11.53
C SER A 19 23.29 -16.76 12.20
N SER A 20 22.71 -15.58 11.95
CA SER A 20 21.40 -15.18 12.47
C SER A 20 20.60 -14.42 11.42
N VAL A 21 19.31 -14.73 11.29
CA VAL A 21 18.41 -14.13 10.28
C VAL A 21 17.10 -13.71 10.92
N ALA A 22 16.76 -12.43 10.79
CA ALA A 22 15.44 -11.92 11.15
C ALA A 22 14.41 -12.34 10.09
N LEU A 23 13.24 -12.80 10.53
CA LEU A 23 12.15 -13.24 9.67
C LEU A 23 10.96 -12.31 9.87
N GLN A 24 10.68 -11.43 8.89
CA GLN A 24 9.56 -10.51 8.92
C GLN A 24 8.44 -10.97 7.98
N LEU A 25 7.24 -11.15 8.55
CA LEU A 25 6.06 -11.60 7.81
C LEU A 25 4.89 -10.62 8.03
N PRO A 26 4.08 -10.33 7.00
CA PRO A 26 2.81 -9.66 7.20
C PRO A 26 1.85 -10.54 8.00
N GLU A 27 0.86 -9.92 8.65
CA GLU A 27 -0.05 -10.60 9.59
C GLU A 27 -0.69 -11.88 9.00
N GLY A 28 -1.10 -11.83 7.73
CA GLY A 28 -1.72 -12.98 7.05
C GLY A 28 -0.79 -14.19 6.85
N LEU A 29 0.53 -13.99 6.91
CA LEU A 29 1.52 -15.07 6.74
C LEU A 29 2.15 -15.51 8.07
N LYS A 30 1.96 -14.79 9.18
CA LYS A 30 2.54 -15.14 10.49
C LYS A 30 2.11 -16.51 11.01
N VAL A 31 0.98 -17.02 10.57
CA VAL A 31 0.53 -18.38 10.89
C VAL A 31 1.54 -19.45 10.43
N ARG A 32 2.36 -19.15 9.43
CA ARG A 32 3.41 -20.04 8.90
C ARG A 32 4.80 -19.77 9.51
N ALA A 33 4.93 -18.81 10.43
CA ALA A 33 6.23 -18.37 10.94
C ALA A 33 7.04 -19.51 11.57
N ALA A 34 6.41 -20.34 12.40
CA ALA A 34 7.09 -21.48 13.05
C ALA A 34 7.61 -22.48 12.01
N GLU A 35 6.75 -22.89 11.07
CA GLU A 35 7.11 -23.83 10.01
C GLU A 35 8.28 -23.34 9.15
N VAL A 36 8.23 -22.06 8.72
CA VAL A 36 9.31 -21.45 7.93
C VAL A 36 10.59 -21.35 8.75
N SER A 37 10.49 -20.93 10.02
CA SER A 37 11.63 -20.83 10.93
C SER A 37 12.31 -22.19 11.15
N ASP A 38 11.55 -23.23 11.46
CA ASP A 38 12.06 -24.58 11.69
C ASP A 38 12.76 -25.15 10.44
N PHE A 39 12.17 -24.92 9.27
CA PHE A 39 12.75 -25.36 7.99
C PHE A 39 14.08 -24.66 7.71
N LEU A 40 14.13 -23.33 7.82
CA LEU A 40 15.34 -22.55 7.57
C LEU A 40 16.44 -22.91 8.56
N HIS A 41 16.11 -22.99 9.86
CA HIS A 41 17.06 -23.40 10.90
C HIS A 41 17.64 -24.80 10.63
N SER A 42 16.78 -25.77 10.36
CA SER A 42 17.21 -27.18 10.13
C SER A 42 18.09 -27.32 8.89
N SER A 43 17.85 -26.47 7.86
CA SER A 43 18.56 -26.55 6.58
C SER A 43 19.89 -25.77 6.56
N THR A 44 20.04 -24.75 7.44
CA THR A 44 21.20 -23.84 7.40
C THR A 44 22.01 -23.81 8.68
N GLY A 45 21.41 -24.22 9.82
CA GLY A 45 21.99 -24.02 11.14
C GLY A 45 21.96 -22.61 11.67
N ALA A 46 21.47 -21.61 10.88
CA ALA A 46 21.33 -20.24 11.31
C ALA A 46 20.25 -20.09 12.39
N GLU A 47 20.44 -19.16 13.32
CA GLU A 47 19.38 -18.76 14.26
C GLU A 47 18.33 -17.94 13.51
N ILE A 48 17.05 -18.34 13.60
CA ILE A 48 15.95 -17.63 12.96
C ILE A 48 15.15 -16.87 14.01
N ILE A 49 15.14 -15.55 13.88
CA ILE A 49 14.51 -14.62 14.82
C ILE A 49 13.22 -14.08 14.20
N VAL A 50 12.06 -14.54 14.65
CA VAL A 50 10.76 -14.08 14.11
C VAL A 50 10.45 -12.69 14.64
N VAL A 51 10.24 -11.74 13.72
CA VAL A 51 9.84 -10.36 14.05
C VAL A 51 8.35 -10.32 14.42
N GLY A 52 8.06 -10.03 15.69
CA GLY A 52 6.70 -9.99 16.24
C GLY A 52 5.92 -8.72 15.91
N TYR A 53 6.59 -7.63 15.49
CA TYR A 53 5.93 -6.38 15.15
C TYR A 53 4.99 -6.51 13.94
N PRO A 54 3.93 -5.67 13.85
CA PRO A 54 3.12 -5.58 12.64
C PRO A 54 3.97 -5.28 11.41
N CYS A 55 3.60 -5.84 10.26
CA CYS A 55 4.26 -5.56 8.99
C CYS A 55 3.21 -5.21 7.93
N TYR A 56 3.17 -3.96 7.50
CA TYR A 56 2.16 -3.42 6.59
C TYR A 56 2.63 -3.35 5.13
N GLY A 57 3.92 -3.56 4.86
CA GLY A 57 4.49 -3.49 3.52
C GLY A 57 6.01 -3.35 3.55
N ALA A 58 6.64 -3.33 2.37
CA ALA A 58 8.08 -3.06 2.26
C ALA A 58 8.46 -1.64 2.74
N CYS A 59 7.48 -0.75 2.93
CA CYS A 59 7.66 0.56 3.57
C CYS A 59 7.86 0.48 5.09
N ASP A 60 7.71 -0.70 5.67
CA ASP A 60 7.75 -1.02 7.10
C ASP A 60 8.82 -2.10 7.37
N LEU A 61 9.98 -1.93 6.76
CA LEU A 61 11.08 -2.86 6.90
C LEU A 61 11.64 -2.79 8.32
N PHE A 62 11.77 -3.94 8.97
CA PHE A 62 12.35 -4.03 10.32
C PHE A 62 13.84 -3.66 10.28
N ASP A 63 14.26 -2.79 11.19
CA ASP A 63 15.69 -2.52 11.40
C ASP A 63 16.32 -3.69 12.16
N TYR A 64 16.87 -4.63 11.40
CA TYR A 64 17.47 -5.86 11.92
C TYR A 64 18.89 -5.65 12.46
N LYS A 65 19.53 -4.50 12.18
CA LYS A 65 20.91 -4.23 12.56
C LYS A 65 21.08 -4.24 14.08
N GLY A 66 22.03 -5.03 14.57
CA GLY A 66 22.23 -5.24 16.00
C GLY A 66 21.35 -6.34 16.62
N VAL A 67 20.44 -6.96 15.81
CA VAL A 67 19.60 -8.09 16.23
C VAL A 67 19.95 -9.36 15.44
N ALA A 68 20.22 -9.24 14.14
CA ALA A 68 20.56 -10.33 13.24
C ALA A 68 21.57 -9.86 12.19
N ASP A 69 22.20 -10.81 11.48
CA ASP A 69 23.13 -10.53 10.38
C ASP A 69 22.39 -10.11 9.10
N ALA A 70 21.17 -10.61 8.94
CA ALA A 70 20.37 -10.42 7.73
C ALA A 70 18.87 -10.44 8.03
N LEU A 71 18.06 -10.06 7.04
CA LEU A 71 16.59 -10.03 7.12
C LEU A 71 15.98 -10.71 5.90
N ILE A 72 15.03 -11.62 6.13
CA ILE A 72 14.11 -12.08 5.08
C ILE A 72 12.75 -11.43 5.29
N HIS A 73 12.31 -10.67 4.28
CA HIS A 73 11.05 -9.94 4.28
C HIS A 73 10.06 -10.60 3.32
N TYR A 74 8.98 -11.16 3.84
CA TYR A 74 7.96 -11.89 3.09
C TYR A 74 6.78 -11.01 2.66
N GLY A 75 6.16 -11.39 1.56
CA GLY A 75 4.86 -10.88 1.11
C GLY A 75 4.91 -9.55 0.35
N HIS A 76 6.08 -8.95 0.14
CA HIS A 76 6.19 -7.66 -0.56
C HIS A 76 7.40 -7.63 -1.50
N SER A 77 7.28 -6.83 -2.57
CA SER A 77 8.42 -6.43 -3.40
C SER A 77 9.25 -5.35 -2.70
N PRO A 78 10.55 -5.23 -3.00
CA PRO A 78 11.31 -4.05 -2.60
C PRO A 78 10.67 -2.76 -3.14
N ILE A 79 10.95 -1.64 -2.47
CA ILE A 79 10.63 -0.30 -2.97
C ILE A 79 11.92 0.29 -3.55
N PRO A 80 12.08 0.34 -4.89
CA PRO A 80 13.37 0.72 -5.49
C PRO A 80 13.90 2.08 -5.06
N SER A 81 13.02 3.03 -4.72
CA SER A 81 13.43 4.35 -4.24
C SER A 81 13.99 4.35 -2.81
N MET A 82 13.87 3.27 -2.07
CA MET A 82 14.44 3.15 -0.71
C MET A 82 15.89 2.63 -0.73
N GLY A 83 16.41 2.25 -1.90
CA GLY A 83 17.72 1.64 -2.05
C GLY A 83 17.72 0.14 -1.78
N ASP A 84 18.88 -0.48 -2.01
CA ASP A 84 19.08 -1.90 -1.82
C ASP A 84 20.00 -2.13 -0.61
N ASP A 85 19.66 -3.12 0.21
CA ASP A 85 20.50 -3.67 1.25
C ASP A 85 20.82 -5.13 0.88
N PRO A 86 22.09 -5.52 0.63
CA PRO A 86 22.44 -6.89 0.22
C PRO A 86 22.11 -7.93 1.28
N ASN A 87 21.96 -7.52 2.53
CA ASN A 87 21.59 -8.39 3.63
C ASN A 87 20.06 -8.43 3.87
N VAL A 88 19.27 -7.92 2.91
CA VAL A 88 17.81 -8.03 2.93
C VAL A 88 17.33 -8.81 1.73
N MET A 89 16.71 -9.95 1.99
CA MET A 89 16.06 -10.77 0.97
C MET A 89 14.56 -10.50 0.96
N TYR A 90 14.01 -10.12 -0.19
CA TYR A 90 12.57 -10.03 -0.38
C TYR A 90 12.03 -11.32 -1.01
N VAL A 91 10.98 -11.86 -0.41
CA VAL A 91 10.20 -12.99 -0.92
C VAL A 91 8.78 -12.51 -1.16
N GLU A 92 8.40 -12.37 -2.42
CA GLU A 92 7.12 -11.75 -2.81
C GLU A 92 5.90 -12.59 -2.44
N SER A 93 6.10 -13.87 -2.13
CA SER A 93 5.04 -14.83 -1.78
C SER A 93 3.96 -14.87 -2.87
N ARG A 94 4.37 -15.13 -4.11
CA ARG A 94 3.44 -15.18 -5.25
C ARG A 94 2.46 -16.34 -5.12
N SER A 95 1.25 -16.12 -5.61
CA SER A 95 0.20 -17.13 -5.61
C SER A 95 0.31 -18.04 -6.84
N ASP A 96 0.06 -19.32 -6.64
CA ASP A 96 -0.12 -20.33 -7.69
C ASP A 96 -1.54 -20.36 -8.26
N ALA A 97 -2.38 -19.41 -7.89
CA ALA A 97 -3.74 -19.30 -8.42
C ALA A 97 -3.75 -19.20 -9.96
N THR A 98 -4.84 -19.69 -10.53
CA THR A 98 -5.12 -19.57 -11.97
C THR A 98 -6.50 -18.95 -12.15
N VAL A 99 -6.69 -18.26 -13.27
CA VAL A 99 -7.99 -17.66 -13.60
C VAL A 99 -8.70 -18.57 -14.59
N ASP A 100 -9.91 -19.02 -14.21
CA ASP A 100 -10.75 -19.84 -15.09
C ASP A 100 -11.28 -18.97 -16.25
N PRO A 101 -11.22 -19.45 -17.52
CA PRO A 101 -11.73 -18.70 -18.67
C PRO A 101 -13.21 -18.32 -18.58
N SER A 102 -14.04 -19.02 -17.81
CA SER A 102 -15.46 -18.68 -17.60
C SER A 102 -15.67 -17.30 -16.95
N VAL A 103 -14.66 -16.73 -16.30
CA VAL A 103 -14.71 -15.38 -15.77
C VAL A 103 -14.97 -14.33 -16.86
N MET A 104 -14.70 -14.65 -18.13
CA MET A 104 -14.94 -13.74 -19.26
C MET A 104 -16.39 -13.34 -19.42
N ASP A 105 -17.36 -14.18 -18.99
CA ASP A 105 -18.77 -13.84 -18.98
C ASP A 105 -19.06 -12.69 -17.98
N SER A 106 -18.43 -12.73 -16.81
CA SER A 106 -18.52 -11.68 -15.80
C SER A 106 -17.77 -10.39 -16.20
N LEU A 107 -16.80 -10.50 -17.11
CA LEU A 107 -16.04 -9.38 -17.67
C LEU A 107 -16.64 -8.83 -18.98
N ALA A 108 -17.81 -9.31 -19.41
CA ALA A 108 -18.45 -8.88 -20.65
C ALA A 108 -18.74 -7.37 -20.69
N SER A 109 -19.00 -6.74 -19.54
CA SER A 109 -19.26 -5.30 -19.41
C SER A 109 -18.01 -4.41 -19.50
N LEU A 110 -16.80 -4.99 -19.53
CA LEU A 110 -15.57 -4.20 -19.68
C LEU A 110 -15.53 -3.48 -21.03
N PRO A 111 -15.06 -2.23 -21.07
CA PRO A 111 -14.90 -1.48 -22.31
C PRO A 111 -13.80 -2.05 -23.21
N GLN A 112 -13.59 -1.39 -24.36
CA GLN A 112 -12.62 -1.84 -25.38
C GLN A 112 -11.17 -1.78 -24.90
N ARG A 113 -10.80 -0.75 -24.14
CA ARG A 113 -9.43 -0.51 -23.67
C ARG A 113 -9.37 -0.65 -22.16
N VAL A 114 -8.61 -1.64 -21.67
CA VAL A 114 -8.56 -2.03 -20.25
C VAL A 114 -7.13 -1.96 -19.73
N GLY A 115 -6.92 -1.23 -18.63
CA GLY A 115 -5.67 -1.26 -17.88
C GLY A 115 -5.67 -2.42 -16.88
N LEU A 116 -4.59 -3.21 -16.85
CA LEU A 116 -4.46 -4.33 -15.92
C LEU A 116 -3.58 -3.95 -14.74
N LEU A 117 -4.06 -4.24 -13.55
CA LEU A 117 -3.42 -3.96 -12.27
C LEU A 117 -3.47 -5.20 -11.37
N ALA A 118 -2.49 -5.37 -10.49
CA ALA A 118 -2.50 -6.44 -9.49
C ALA A 118 -1.68 -6.06 -8.24
N THR A 119 -1.90 -6.81 -7.14
CA THR A 119 -0.88 -6.90 -6.08
C THR A 119 0.26 -7.81 -6.53
N VAL A 120 1.40 -7.73 -5.84
CA VAL A 120 2.58 -8.52 -6.18
C VAL A 120 2.30 -10.01 -6.21
N GLN A 121 1.41 -10.50 -5.33
CA GLN A 121 1.03 -11.92 -5.25
C GLN A 121 0.38 -12.43 -6.53
N TYR A 122 -0.32 -11.57 -7.27
CA TYR A 122 -1.12 -11.94 -8.44
C TYR A 122 -0.61 -11.39 -9.77
N LEU A 123 0.56 -10.73 -9.77
CA LEU A 123 1.18 -10.20 -11.02
C LEU A 123 1.38 -11.29 -12.08
N GLY A 124 1.67 -12.53 -11.66
CA GLY A 124 1.82 -13.67 -12.55
C GLY A 124 0.57 -14.01 -13.37
N LEU A 125 -0.61 -13.53 -12.95
CA LEU A 125 -1.88 -13.73 -13.66
C LEU A 125 -2.12 -12.70 -14.79
N ILE A 126 -1.43 -11.57 -14.76
CA ILE A 126 -1.61 -10.50 -15.77
C ILE A 126 -1.47 -11.02 -17.20
N PRO A 127 -0.43 -11.82 -17.58
CA PRO A 127 -0.29 -12.32 -18.94
C PRO A 127 -1.48 -13.18 -19.38
N SER A 128 -1.99 -14.04 -18.50
CA SER A 128 -3.13 -14.92 -18.81
C SER A 128 -4.42 -14.10 -19.01
N VAL A 129 -4.73 -13.19 -18.08
CA VAL A 129 -5.91 -12.31 -18.17
C VAL A 129 -5.83 -11.39 -19.39
N LYS A 130 -4.64 -10.85 -19.68
CA LYS A 130 -4.38 -10.07 -20.89
C LYS A 130 -4.72 -10.88 -22.15
N GLY A 131 -4.21 -12.11 -22.26
CA GLY A 131 -4.48 -12.98 -23.38
C GLY A 131 -5.98 -13.34 -23.54
N MET A 132 -6.71 -13.49 -22.43
CA MET A 132 -8.17 -13.72 -22.47
C MET A 132 -8.91 -12.49 -23.02
N LEU A 133 -8.57 -11.29 -22.54
CA LEU A 133 -9.17 -10.04 -23.01
C LEU A 133 -8.88 -9.78 -24.49
N GLU A 134 -7.64 -10.00 -24.93
CA GLU A 134 -7.22 -9.82 -26.33
C GLU A 134 -7.94 -10.79 -27.27
N LYS A 135 -8.10 -12.05 -26.86
CA LYS A 135 -8.91 -13.04 -27.61
C LYS A 135 -10.39 -12.65 -27.72
N SER A 136 -10.91 -11.88 -26.78
CA SER A 136 -12.27 -11.33 -26.84
C SER A 136 -12.38 -10.04 -27.67
N GLY A 137 -11.28 -9.61 -28.32
CA GLY A 137 -11.21 -8.42 -29.16
C GLY A 137 -10.93 -7.12 -28.41
N ARG A 138 -10.59 -7.17 -27.12
CA ARG A 138 -10.24 -5.99 -26.31
C ARG A 138 -8.74 -5.70 -26.38
N THR A 139 -8.37 -4.45 -26.07
CA THR A 139 -6.97 -4.05 -25.86
C THR A 139 -6.68 -4.00 -24.37
N ALA A 140 -5.65 -4.74 -23.91
CA ALA A 140 -5.25 -4.77 -22.51
C ALA A 140 -3.84 -4.19 -22.33
N LEU A 141 -3.71 -3.14 -21.51
CA LEU A 141 -2.47 -2.41 -21.25
C LEU A 141 -1.99 -2.62 -19.82
N VAL A 142 -0.68 -2.54 -19.63
CA VAL A 142 -0.02 -2.66 -18.33
C VAL A 142 0.95 -1.48 -18.18
N GLY A 143 0.69 -0.60 -17.23
CA GLY A 143 1.49 0.59 -17.00
C GLY A 143 2.71 0.33 -16.11
N LYS A 144 3.71 1.22 -16.21
CA LYS A 144 4.86 1.26 -15.32
C LYS A 144 4.64 2.33 -14.26
N GLY A 145 4.89 1.98 -12.98
CA GLY A 145 4.87 2.94 -11.90
C GLY A 145 6.14 3.78 -11.78
N ASP A 146 6.14 4.67 -10.80
CA ASP A 146 7.33 5.40 -10.38
C ASP A 146 8.33 4.48 -9.65
N ARG A 147 9.41 5.06 -9.09
CA ARG A 147 10.45 4.28 -8.39
C ARG A 147 10.00 3.67 -7.04
N ARG A 148 8.76 3.82 -6.64
CA ARG A 148 8.16 3.05 -5.53
C ARG A 148 7.56 1.72 -5.99
N ILE A 149 7.30 1.58 -7.28
CA ILE A 149 6.69 0.38 -7.88
C ILE A 149 7.79 -0.48 -8.50
N CYS A 150 7.88 -1.73 -8.05
CA CYS A 150 8.89 -2.67 -8.52
C CYS A 150 8.54 -3.26 -9.89
N HIS A 151 7.27 -3.59 -10.12
CA HIS A 151 6.83 -4.31 -11.31
C HIS A 151 5.76 -3.54 -12.11
N PRO A 152 5.74 -3.66 -13.45
CA PRO A 152 4.62 -3.15 -14.25
C PRO A 152 3.28 -3.74 -13.78
N GLY A 153 2.24 -2.91 -13.75
CA GLY A 153 0.90 -3.30 -13.29
C GLY A 153 0.74 -3.43 -11.77
N GLN A 154 1.82 -3.37 -11.01
CA GLN A 154 1.74 -3.43 -9.56
C GLN A 154 1.12 -2.16 -8.97
N VAL A 155 0.23 -2.33 -7.98
CA VAL A 155 -0.36 -1.24 -7.19
C VAL A 155 -0.07 -1.46 -5.72
N LEU A 156 0.32 -0.38 -5.03
CA LEU A 156 0.38 -0.34 -3.57
C LEU A 156 -0.84 0.40 -3.03
N GLY A 157 -1.22 0.13 -1.79
CA GLY A 157 -2.31 0.87 -1.14
C GLY A 157 -2.08 2.38 -1.03
N CYS A 158 -0.84 2.83 -1.18
CA CYS A 158 -0.42 4.22 -1.12
C CYS A 158 0.14 4.78 -2.44
N ASN A 159 0.19 3.98 -3.51
CA ASN A 159 0.73 4.41 -4.80
C ASN A 159 0.06 3.65 -5.95
N CYS A 160 -0.53 4.38 -6.89
CA CYS A 160 -1.18 3.85 -8.09
C CYS A 160 -0.59 4.45 -9.39
N THR A 161 0.68 4.88 -9.36
CA THR A 161 1.36 5.50 -10.51
C THR A 161 1.43 4.58 -11.72
N ALA A 162 1.40 3.26 -11.54
CA ALA A 162 1.27 2.30 -12.65
C ALA A 162 -0.07 2.45 -13.41
N ALA A 163 -1.16 2.75 -12.70
CA ALA A 163 -2.44 3.05 -13.33
C ALA A 163 -2.41 4.43 -14.02
N GLU A 164 -1.83 5.43 -13.35
CA GLU A 164 -1.73 6.78 -13.90
C GLU A 164 -0.99 6.82 -15.23
N SER A 165 0.10 6.06 -15.36
CA SER A 165 0.96 6.08 -16.56
C SER A 165 0.26 5.67 -17.86
N ILE A 166 -0.88 4.98 -17.78
CA ILE A 166 -1.68 4.55 -18.94
C ILE A 166 -3.12 5.07 -18.88
N SER A 167 -3.41 5.96 -17.96
CA SER A 167 -4.79 6.41 -17.72
C SER A 167 -5.45 6.98 -18.97
N ASP A 168 -4.74 7.72 -19.81
CA ASP A 168 -5.30 8.33 -21.03
C ASP A 168 -5.53 7.31 -22.15
N GLU A 169 -4.89 6.14 -22.07
CA GLU A 169 -4.94 5.10 -23.08
C GLU A 169 -6.02 4.04 -22.84
N VAL A 170 -6.64 4.02 -21.64
CA VAL A 170 -7.63 3.03 -21.24
C VAL A 170 -8.97 3.65 -20.87
N ASP A 171 -10.04 2.88 -20.89
CA ASP A 171 -11.39 3.33 -20.53
C ASP A 171 -11.81 2.86 -19.14
N ALA A 172 -11.20 1.78 -18.64
CA ALA A 172 -11.39 1.24 -17.31
C ALA A 172 -10.15 0.46 -16.85
N PHE A 173 -10.08 0.15 -15.56
CA PHE A 173 -9.06 -0.73 -14.99
C PHE A 173 -9.69 -2.02 -14.48
N LEU A 174 -8.99 -3.13 -14.69
CA LEU A 174 -9.25 -4.42 -14.07
C LEU A 174 -8.10 -4.73 -13.10
N PHE A 175 -8.41 -4.73 -11.81
CA PHE A 175 -7.50 -5.13 -10.76
C PHE A 175 -7.66 -6.62 -10.47
N ILE A 176 -6.55 -7.36 -10.45
CA ILE A 176 -6.50 -8.79 -10.15
C ILE A 176 -5.95 -8.97 -8.73
N GLY A 177 -6.78 -9.48 -7.83
CA GLY A 177 -6.41 -9.69 -6.44
C GLY A 177 -7.59 -9.75 -5.50
N GLU A 178 -7.29 -9.94 -4.23
CA GLU A 178 -8.26 -10.02 -3.14
C GLU A 178 -8.40 -8.71 -2.38
N GLY A 179 -9.56 -8.53 -1.75
CA GLY A 179 -9.84 -7.38 -0.87
C GLY A 179 -9.97 -6.04 -1.60
N ASP A 180 -10.20 -4.99 -0.81
CA ASP A 180 -10.44 -3.63 -1.31
C ASP A 180 -9.24 -2.70 -1.17
N PHE A 181 -8.27 -3.07 -0.35
CA PHE A 181 -7.19 -2.18 0.07
C PHE A 181 -6.40 -1.58 -1.11
N HIS A 182 -5.91 -2.43 -2.01
CA HIS A 182 -5.08 -2.00 -3.14
C HIS A 182 -5.90 -1.37 -4.29
N PRO A 183 -7.03 -1.96 -4.73
CA PRO A 183 -7.79 -1.37 -5.83
C PRO A 183 -8.42 -0.03 -5.48
N LEU A 184 -8.65 0.28 -4.19
CA LEU A 184 -9.09 1.59 -3.75
C LEU A 184 -8.08 2.70 -4.08
N ALA A 185 -6.78 2.44 -4.02
CA ALA A 185 -5.78 3.44 -4.41
C ALA A 185 -5.98 3.88 -5.87
N ALA A 186 -6.18 2.92 -6.79
CA ALA A 186 -6.49 3.22 -8.18
C ALA A 186 -7.86 3.89 -8.33
N ALA A 187 -8.89 3.43 -7.59
CA ALA A 187 -10.23 3.99 -7.66
C ALA A 187 -10.31 5.45 -7.17
N PHE A 188 -9.43 5.85 -6.24
CA PHE A 188 -9.31 7.26 -5.81
C PHE A 188 -8.42 8.07 -6.72
N GLY A 189 -7.31 7.49 -7.19
CA GLY A 189 -6.34 8.19 -8.03
C GLY A 189 -6.84 8.43 -9.45
N MET A 190 -7.74 7.56 -9.95
CA MET A 190 -8.25 7.60 -11.31
C MET A 190 -9.72 8.00 -11.34
N GLN A 191 -10.11 8.80 -12.35
CA GLN A 191 -11.53 9.12 -12.60
C GLN A 191 -12.20 8.08 -13.52
N LYS A 192 -11.64 6.87 -13.58
CA LYS A 192 -12.12 5.79 -14.45
C LYS A 192 -12.65 4.63 -13.63
N PRO A 193 -13.59 3.84 -14.17
CA PRO A 193 -14.08 2.66 -13.49
C PRO A 193 -12.94 1.69 -13.13
N VAL A 194 -12.97 1.16 -11.92
CA VAL A 194 -12.08 0.09 -11.47
C VAL A 194 -12.93 -1.11 -11.08
N LEU A 195 -12.71 -2.22 -11.76
CA LEU A 195 -13.28 -3.52 -11.43
C LEU A 195 -12.22 -4.37 -10.74
N VAL A 196 -12.65 -5.25 -9.87
CA VAL A 196 -11.81 -6.21 -9.16
C VAL A 196 -12.20 -7.60 -9.60
N LEU A 197 -11.24 -8.37 -10.07
CA LEU A 197 -11.34 -9.81 -10.28
C LEU A 197 -10.64 -10.51 -9.11
N ASN A 198 -11.40 -11.23 -8.30
CA ASN A 198 -10.82 -12.13 -7.31
C ASN A 198 -10.41 -13.45 -8.02
N PRO A 199 -9.11 -13.77 -8.11
CA PRO A 199 -8.64 -14.94 -8.85
C PRO A 199 -8.96 -16.27 -8.16
N VAL A 200 -9.28 -16.24 -6.86
CA VAL A 200 -9.61 -17.45 -6.08
C VAL A 200 -11.07 -17.85 -6.24
N THR A 201 -11.97 -16.86 -6.23
CA THR A 201 -13.43 -17.11 -6.30
C THR A 201 -14.01 -16.89 -7.69
N GLY A 202 -13.29 -16.23 -8.61
CA GLY A 202 -13.79 -15.81 -9.91
C GLY A 202 -14.79 -14.64 -9.86
N GLU A 203 -15.03 -14.07 -8.67
CA GLU A 203 -15.93 -12.93 -8.49
C GLU A 203 -15.38 -11.67 -9.18
N VAL A 204 -16.26 -10.98 -9.90
CA VAL A 204 -15.98 -9.66 -10.47
C VAL A 204 -16.91 -8.62 -9.86
N ARG A 205 -16.34 -7.54 -9.32
CA ARG A 205 -17.10 -6.45 -8.67
C ARG A 205 -16.54 -5.07 -8.99
N SER A 206 -17.38 -4.06 -8.93
CA SER A 206 -16.99 -2.66 -9.11
C SER A 206 -16.54 -2.04 -7.79
N MET A 207 -15.53 -1.15 -7.88
CA MET A 207 -15.08 -0.33 -6.74
C MET A 207 -15.89 0.96 -6.55
N ALA A 208 -16.82 1.28 -7.43
CA ALA A 208 -17.54 2.56 -7.44
C ALA A 208 -18.27 2.83 -6.12
N GLU A 209 -19.07 1.88 -5.65
CA GLU A 209 -19.85 2.04 -4.40
C GLU A 209 -18.95 2.20 -3.16
N THR A 210 -17.89 1.38 -3.07
CA THR A 210 -16.93 1.45 -1.97
C THR A 210 -16.18 2.79 -1.98
N ARG A 211 -15.73 3.24 -3.17
CA ARG A 211 -15.10 4.55 -3.35
C ARG A 211 -16.03 5.67 -2.87
N ASP A 212 -17.28 5.70 -3.36
CA ASP A 212 -18.23 6.77 -3.07
C ASP A 212 -18.62 6.80 -1.57
N ARG A 213 -18.70 5.63 -0.93
CA ARG A 213 -18.91 5.53 0.52
C ARG A 213 -17.76 6.15 1.30
N ILE A 214 -16.51 5.89 0.90
CA ILE A 214 -15.33 6.45 1.56
C ILE A 214 -15.24 7.94 1.29
N LEU A 215 -15.44 8.41 0.06
CA LEU A 215 -15.43 9.85 -0.28
C LEU A 215 -16.43 10.63 0.59
N ARG A 216 -17.65 10.11 0.82
CA ARG A 216 -18.60 10.72 1.76
C ARG A 216 -18.07 10.83 3.18
N ARG A 217 -17.35 9.80 3.67
CA ARG A 217 -16.70 9.86 4.99
C ARG A 217 -15.57 10.89 5.03
N ARG A 218 -14.78 10.99 3.95
CA ARG A 218 -13.70 11.98 3.85
C ARG A 218 -14.24 13.40 3.84
N PHE A 219 -15.29 13.65 3.05
CA PHE A 219 -15.98 14.93 3.04
C PHE A 219 -16.47 15.31 4.44
N ALA A 220 -17.12 14.39 5.15
CA ALA A 220 -17.58 14.64 6.52
C ALA A 220 -16.42 14.90 7.50
N ALA A 221 -15.25 14.25 7.33
CA ALA A 221 -14.07 14.52 8.14
C ALA A 221 -13.51 15.93 7.87
N ILE A 222 -13.44 16.37 6.62
CA ILE A 222 -13.03 17.72 6.22
C ILE A 222 -13.99 18.76 6.83
N GLN A 223 -15.31 18.55 6.72
CA GLN A 223 -16.31 19.46 7.30
C GLN A 223 -16.19 19.57 8.81
N ARG A 224 -15.93 18.47 9.53
CA ARG A 224 -15.69 18.52 10.98
C ARG A 224 -14.41 19.27 11.32
N ALA A 225 -13.35 19.13 10.50
CA ALA A 225 -12.08 19.82 10.72
C ALA A 225 -12.09 21.29 10.31
N SER A 226 -13.08 21.77 9.53
CA SER A 226 -13.13 23.18 9.08
C SER A 226 -13.25 24.17 10.24
N ALA A 227 -13.86 23.77 11.36
CA ALA A 227 -13.95 24.58 12.58
C ALA A 227 -12.74 24.40 13.53
N ALA A 228 -11.77 23.55 13.20
CA ALA A 228 -10.61 23.28 14.04
C ALA A 228 -9.68 24.50 14.12
N ASN A 229 -9.15 24.77 15.31
CA ASN A 229 -8.16 25.83 15.55
C ASN A 229 -6.80 25.26 15.93
N SER A 230 -6.75 24.01 16.38
CA SER A 230 -5.53 23.33 16.79
C SER A 230 -5.35 22.00 16.05
N PHE A 231 -4.14 21.77 15.55
CA PHE A 231 -3.81 20.61 14.73
C PHE A 231 -2.56 19.90 15.23
N LEU A 232 -2.56 18.56 15.19
CA LEU A 232 -1.38 17.75 15.35
C LEU A 232 -0.98 17.14 14.00
N VAL A 233 0.18 17.53 13.48
CA VAL A 233 0.75 16.97 12.26
C VAL A 233 1.59 15.76 12.62
N ILE A 234 1.23 14.61 12.07
CA ILE A 234 1.81 13.31 12.41
C ILE A 234 2.80 12.90 11.33
N GLN A 235 4.07 12.80 11.71
CA GLN A 235 5.16 12.26 10.91
C GLN A 235 5.43 10.82 11.35
N CYS A 236 5.59 9.88 10.40
CA CYS A 236 6.04 8.52 10.69
C CYS A 236 7.56 8.44 10.67
N SER A 237 8.15 7.69 11.62
CA SER A 237 9.61 7.41 11.61
C SER A 237 10.00 6.27 10.68
N LYS A 238 9.07 5.40 10.27
CA LYS A 238 9.33 4.29 9.34
C LYS A 238 9.84 4.81 7.99
N ALA A 239 10.96 4.29 7.50
CA ALA A 239 11.67 4.84 6.35
C ALA A 239 10.79 5.01 5.10
N GLY A 240 9.94 4.03 4.78
CA GLY A 240 9.08 4.09 3.60
C GLY A 240 7.80 4.91 3.77
N GLN A 241 7.57 5.48 4.96
CA GLN A 241 6.41 6.32 5.29
C GLN A 241 6.82 7.69 5.83
N ASN A 242 8.13 7.95 5.95
CA ASN A 242 8.64 9.21 6.47
C ASN A 242 8.55 10.32 5.41
N ARG A 243 7.71 11.30 5.67
CA ARG A 243 7.47 12.48 4.83
C ARG A 243 7.73 13.74 5.65
N SER A 244 8.94 13.87 6.16
CA SER A 244 9.31 14.95 7.09
C SER A 244 9.18 16.34 6.46
N ALA A 245 9.55 16.48 5.18
CA ALA A 245 9.46 17.76 4.48
C ALA A 245 8.00 18.22 4.33
N GLU A 246 7.10 17.30 4.00
CA GLU A 246 5.66 17.58 3.88
C GLU A 246 5.05 17.88 5.26
N ALA A 247 5.50 17.17 6.32
CA ALA A 247 5.05 17.45 7.68
C ALA A 247 5.46 18.87 8.12
N ASP A 248 6.72 19.26 7.86
CA ASP A 248 7.21 20.60 8.17
C ASP A 248 6.50 21.69 7.35
N LEU A 249 6.24 21.43 6.07
CA LEU A 249 5.47 22.33 5.21
C LEU A 249 4.03 22.49 5.75
N MET A 250 3.39 21.40 6.14
CA MET A 250 2.02 21.45 6.66
C MET A 250 1.93 22.22 7.98
N VAL A 251 2.89 22.06 8.88
CA VAL A 251 2.95 22.86 10.12
C VAL A 251 3.06 24.35 9.79
N ARG A 252 3.92 24.73 8.83
CA ARG A 252 4.05 26.14 8.40
C ARG A 252 2.73 26.66 7.82
N LYS A 253 2.12 25.96 6.87
CA LYS A 253 0.85 26.34 6.23
C LYS A 253 -0.26 26.58 7.28
N LEU A 254 -0.43 25.63 8.21
CA LEU A 254 -1.40 25.77 9.28
C LEU A 254 -1.19 27.04 10.11
N ARG A 255 0.07 27.33 10.49
CA ARG A 255 0.42 28.54 11.26
C ARG A 255 0.22 29.83 10.47
N GLU A 256 0.55 29.85 9.19
CA GLU A 256 0.32 30.98 8.30
C GLU A 256 -1.18 31.31 8.15
N HIS A 257 -2.05 30.29 8.25
CA HIS A 257 -3.52 30.47 8.31
C HIS A 257 -4.07 30.72 9.71
N GLY A 258 -3.20 31.11 10.67
CA GLY A 258 -3.61 31.46 12.04
C GLY A 258 -4.01 30.28 12.91
N LYS A 259 -3.69 29.05 12.53
CA LYS A 259 -3.97 27.86 13.31
C LYS A 259 -2.83 27.51 14.27
N THR A 260 -3.15 26.94 15.42
CA THR A 260 -2.15 26.32 16.28
C THR A 260 -1.76 24.96 15.71
N ALA A 261 -0.47 24.74 15.47
CA ALA A 261 -0.01 23.49 14.90
C ALA A 261 1.24 22.97 15.63
N TYR A 262 1.20 21.67 15.97
CA TYR A 262 2.31 20.92 16.57
C TYR A 262 2.69 19.76 15.64
N LYS A 263 3.96 19.34 15.69
CA LYS A 263 4.44 18.12 15.00
C LYS A 263 4.74 17.04 16.01
N VAL A 264 4.31 15.81 15.73
CA VAL A 264 4.66 14.61 16.50
C VAL A 264 5.32 13.59 15.57
N ILE A 265 6.30 12.86 16.08
CA ILE A 265 6.92 11.73 15.39
C ILE A 265 6.46 10.45 16.08
N LEU A 266 5.93 9.52 15.30
CA LEU A 266 5.46 8.22 15.78
C LEU A 266 5.96 7.13 14.84
N GLU A 267 6.26 5.97 15.38
CA GLU A 267 6.50 4.75 14.61
C GLU A 267 5.18 4.07 14.28
N GLU A 268 4.36 3.81 15.31
CA GLU A 268 3.01 3.27 15.16
C GLU A 268 1.96 4.36 15.46
N ILE A 269 1.09 4.60 14.48
CA ILE A 269 0.01 5.58 14.56
C ILE A 269 -1.27 4.85 14.94
N THR A 270 -1.61 4.88 16.21
CA THR A 270 -2.77 4.20 16.78
C THR A 270 -3.67 5.19 17.53
N PRO A 271 -4.94 4.88 17.77
CA PRO A 271 -5.79 5.70 18.64
C PRO A 271 -5.15 5.95 20.01
N MET A 272 -4.50 4.94 20.58
CA MET A 272 -3.85 5.05 21.90
C MET A 272 -2.68 6.03 21.88
N SER A 273 -1.83 6.00 20.82
CA SER A 273 -0.69 6.92 20.71
C SER A 273 -1.12 8.39 20.54
N LEU A 274 -2.36 8.65 20.10
CA LEU A 274 -2.88 9.99 19.87
C LEU A 274 -3.82 10.50 20.97
N MET A 275 -4.33 9.64 21.82
CA MET A 275 -5.36 9.96 22.82
C MET A 275 -4.94 11.06 23.83
N ALA A 276 -3.64 11.16 24.14
CA ALA A 276 -3.12 12.14 25.08
C ALA A 276 -3.07 13.58 24.53
N TYR A 277 -3.12 13.76 23.21
CA TYR A 277 -2.99 15.08 22.60
C TYR A 277 -4.33 15.80 22.53
N ARG A 278 -4.38 16.99 23.13
CA ARG A 278 -5.57 17.84 23.15
C ARG A 278 -5.53 18.83 21.99
N VAL A 279 -5.96 18.36 20.82
CA VAL A 279 -6.08 19.16 19.59
C VAL A 279 -7.44 18.91 18.97
N ASP A 280 -7.85 19.74 18.01
CA ASP A 280 -9.16 19.62 17.37
C ASP A 280 -9.15 18.64 16.20
N ALA A 281 -8.01 18.50 15.52
CA ALA A 281 -7.86 17.61 14.37
C ALA A 281 -6.42 17.10 14.21
N PHE A 282 -6.27 16.00 13.50
CA PHE A 282 -5.01 15.40 13.11
C PHE A 282 -4.74 15.58 11.60
N VAL A 283 -3.49 15.82 11.22
CA VAL A 283 -3.05 15.77 9.84
C VAL A 283 -2.01 14.64 9.72
N ASN A 284 -2.37 13.60 9.02
CA ASN A 284 -1.52 12.44 8.78
C ASN A 284 -0.63 12.68 7.56
N THR A 285 0.68 12.72 7.75
CA THR A 285 1.66 12.77 6.66
C THR A 285 2.38 11.44 6.43
N ALA A 286 1.97 10.39 7.15
CA ALA A 286 2.45 9.02 6.99
C ALA A 286 1.68 8.28 5.88
N CYS A 287 1.40 6.99 6.09
CA CYS A 287 0.59 6.19 5.17
C CYS A 287 -0.83 6.78 5.02
N PRO A 288 -1.27 7.18 3.83
CA PRO A 288 -2.58 7.79 3.61
C PRO A 288 -3.74 6.87 4.02
N ARG A 289 -3.50 5.57 4.05
CA ARG A 289 -4.51 4.57 4.40
C ARG A 289 -5.00 4.70 5.85
N ILE A 290 -4.17 5.25 6.76
CA ILE A 290 -4.58 5.53 8.15
C ILE A 290 -5.78 6.48 8.18
N ALA A 291 -5.75 7.53 7.37
CA ALA A 291 -6.88 8.46 7.26
C ALA A 291 -8.06 7.86 6.47
N MET A 292 -7.80 7.04 5.45
CA MET A 292 -8.83 6.49 4.57
C MET A 292 -9.59 5.33 5.20
N ASP A 293 -8.89 4.38 5.81
CA ASP A 293 -9.46 3.13 6.30
C ASP A 293 -9.80 3.20 7.80
N ASP A 294 -8.90 3.75 8.60
CA ASP A 294 -8.97 3.70 10.06
C ASP A 294 -9.56 4.96 10.70
N SER A 295 -9.95 5.97 9.92
CA SER A 295 -10.40 7.27 10.47
C SER A 295 -11.52 7.17 11.49
N ALA A 296 -12.38 6.16 11.41
CA ALA A 296 -13.46 5.94 12.36
C ALA A 296 -12.99 5.46 13.75
N ARG A 297 -11.74 5.03 13.86
CA ARG A 297 -11.14 4.58 15.12
C ARG A 297 -10.65 5.74 15.99
N TYR A 298 -10.51 6.93 15.39
CA TYR A 298 -10.00 8.13 16.07
C TYR A 298 -11.16 9.02 16.51
N ASP A 299 -11.05 9.62 17.70
CA ASP A 299 -12.06 10.49 18.29
C ASP A 299 -12.16 11.86 17.59
N ARG A 300 -11.11 12.25 16.87
CA ARG A 300 -11.01 13.52 16.12
C ARG A 300 -10.82 13.29 14.63
N PRO A 301 -11.16 14.28 13.79
CA PRO A 301 -10.93 14.17 12.34
C PRO A 301 -9.45 13.90 12.04
N MET A 302 -9.17 12.84 11.30
CA MET A 302 -7.87 12.50 10.74
C MET A 302 -7.86 12.90 9.27
N LEU A 303 -7.05 13.88 8.89
CA LEU A 303 -6.94 14.41 7.52
C LEU A 303 -5.68 13.88 6.84
N THR A 304 -5.73 13.74 5.53
CA THR A 304 -4.54 13.66 4.67
C THR A 304 -4.03 15.06 4.35
N ILE A 305 -2.86 15.17 3.71
CA ILE A 305 -2.30 16.48 3.31
C ILE A 305 -3.24 17.24 2.38
N PRO A 306 -3.75 16.67 1.25
CA PRO A 306 -4.69 17.38 0.38
C PRO A 306 -5.98 17.80 1.08
N GLU A 307 -6.45 17.02 2.05
CA GLU A 307 -7.64 17.34 2.83
C GLU A 307 -7.42 18.48 3.81
N ALA A 308 -6.24 18.56 4.41
CA ALA A 308 -5.85 19.72 5.21
C ALA A 308 -5.75 20.99 4.35
N GLU A 309 -5.25 20.90 3.10
CA GLU A 309 -5.26 22.02 2.14
C GLU A 309 -6.68 22.47 1.80
N ILE A 310 -7.66 21.55 1.74
CA ILE A 310 -9.08 21.93 1.56
C ILE A 310 -9.60 22.70 2.78
N VAL A 311 -9.27 22.24 4.00
CA VAL A 311 -9.65 22.94 5.25
C VAL A 311 -9.05 24.35 5.31
N LEU A 312 -7.85 24.54 4.78
CA LEU A 312 -7.19 25.85 4.71
C LEU A 312 -7.68 26.75 3.56
N GLY A 313 -8.53 26.24 2.65
CA GLY A 313 -9.01 26.95 1.48
C GLY A 313 -8.00 27.05 0.32
N GLU A 314 -6.89 26.33 0.40
CA GLU A 314 -5.88 26.26 -0.67
C GLU A 314 -6.27 25.31 -1.81
N ARG A 315 -7.25 24.45 -1.56
CA ARG A 315 -7.80 23.48 -2.51
C ARG A 315 -9.31 23.41 -2.36
N THR A 316 -10.02 23.07 -3.43
CA THR A 316 -11.48 22.81 -3.40
C THR A 316 -11.76 21.32 -3.33
N TRP A 317 -12.98 20.96 -2.89
CA TRP A 317 -13.42 19.55 -2.92
C TRP A 317 -13.49 18.97 -4.33
N ASP A 318 -13.90 19.78 -5.33
CA ASP A 318 -13.93 19.33 -6.72
C ASP A 318 -12.53 19.00 -7.27
N GLY A 319 -11.49 19.57 -6.67
CA GLY A 319 -10.09 19.24 -6.91
C GLY A 319 -9.53 18.17 -5.95
N TYR A 320 -10.39 17.34 -5.32
CA TYR A 320 -9.94 16.29 -4.42
C TYR A 320 -9.01 15.30 -5.13
N VAL A 321 -7.86 15.05 -4.53
CA VAL A 321 -6.88 14.08 -5.00
C VAL A 321 -6.54 13.09 -3.89
N PHE A 322 -6.26 11.87 -4.29
CA PHE A 322 -5.74 10.87 -3.38
C PHE A 322 -4.32 11.22 -2.95
N ASP A 323 -4.05 11.20 -1.65
CA ASP A 323 -2.71 11.45 -1.11
C ASP A 323 -1.82 10.22 -1.38
N GLN A 324 -1.01 10.28 -2.43
CA GLN A 324 -0.07 9.22 -2.77
C GLN A 324 1.33 9.51 -2.22
N ILE A 325 2.01 8.45 -1.78
CA ILE A 325 3.45 8.51 -1.52
C ILE A 325 4.17 8.22 -2.83
N ARG A 326 4.85 9.21 -3.38
CA ARG A 326 5.58 9.12 -4.65
C ARG A 326 7.10 9.16 -4.42
N SER A 327 7.87 8.68 -5.40
CA SER A 327 9.34 8.70 -5.35
C SER A 327 9.97 10.00 -5.81
N ASP A 328 9.20 10.87 -6.44
CA ASP A 328 9.62 12.13 -7.05
C ASP A 328 9.32 13.37 -6.17
N ARG A 329 8.98 13.13 -4.93
CA ARG A 329 8.69 14.18 -3.92
C ARG A 329 9.58 14.03 -2.71
#